data_feec5b02258a81f5cabd14befb5d5225
#
_entry.id   feec5b02258a81f5cabd14befb5d5225
#
_cell.length_a   1.000
_cell.length_b   1.000
_cell.length_c   1.000
_cell.angle_alpha   90.00
_cell.angle_beta   90.00
_cell.angle_gamma   90.00
#
_symmetry.space_group_name_H-M   'P 1'
#
loop_
_entity.id
_entity.type
_entity.pdbx_description
1 polymer ?
#
loop_
_entity_poly.entity_id
_entity_poly.type
_entity_poly.pdbx_seq_one_letter_code
_entity_poly.pdbx_strand_id
1 'polypeptide(L)'
;LVNGSATTLTVVTVEGLSSRSDQIGDSEAMLVGQRGRVRYQTMAHSPTGFVVEVGFLDERAALHHEERHLVSNFIGATNMRIDVGAERTLHARDTVLLASDGLTDNLHSEEIKEFIRKGPMITAIESMISLARRRMTVETLHQPSKPDDLSVILFRKPFRKNG
;
A
#
# COMPACT_ATOMS: atom_id res chain seq x y z
N LEU A 1 -12.29 -18.63 17.26
CA LEU A 1 -11.88 -18.46 15.86
C LEU A 1 -12.49 -19.60 15.05
N VAL A 2 -13.22 -19.28 14.00
CA VAL A 2 -13.68 -20.28 13.03
C VAL A 2 -12.43 -20.85 12.37
N ASN A 3 -12.23 -22.17 12.47
CA ASN A 3 -11.08 -22.84 11.86
C ASN A 3 -11.01 -22.48 10.35
N GLY A 4 -9.90 -21.88 9.94
CA GLY A 4 -9.65 -21.52 8.54
C GLY A 4 -9.93 -20.05 8.16
N SER A 5 -10.29 -19.17 9.12
CA SER A 5 -10.42 -17.73 8.84
C SER A 5 -9.08 -17.01 9.04
N ALA A 6 -8.71 -16.18 8.10
CA ALA A 6 -7.52 -15.33 8.13
C ALA A 6 -7.88 -13.92 7.64
N THR A 7 -7.17 -12.91 8.12
CA THR A 7 -7.29 -11.54 7.65
C THR A 7 -5.96 -10.80 7.81
N THR A 8 -5.78 -9.75 7.04
CA THR A 8 -4.66 -8.80 7.17
C THR A 8 -5.13 -7.55 7.92
N LEU A 9 -4.20 -6.77 8.45
CA LEU A 9 -4.49 -5.50 9.09
C LEU A 9 -3.32 -4.53 8.89
N THR A 10 -3.62 -3.36 8.37
CA THR A 10 -2.68 -2.25 8.31
C THR A 10 -3.31 -1.03 8.96
N VAL A 11 -2.60 -0.45 9.93
CA VAL A 11 -3.05 0.70 10.70
C VAL A 11 -2.04 1.83 10.54
N VAL A 12 -2.54 3.05 10.34
CA VAL A 12 -1.71 4.25 10.43
C VAL A 12 -2.27 5.16 11.51
N THR A 13 -1.48 5.38 12.55
CA THR A 13 -1.77 6.34 13.61
C THR A 13 -1.18 7.69 13.24
N VAL A 14 -1.96 8.76 13.36
CA VAL A 14 -1.52 10.14 13.11
C VAL A 14 -1.80 11.00 14.34
N GLU A 15 -0.76 11.49 14.97
CA GLU A 15 -0.82 12.36 16.13
C GLU A 15 -0.04 13.65 15.87
N GLY A 16 -0.75 14.77 15.74
CA GLY A 16 -0.13 16.06 15.42
C GLY A 16 0.65 16.04 14.10
N LEU A 17 1.97 16.00 14.16
CA LEU A 17 2.89 15.91 13.02
C LEU A 17 3.60 14.55 12.97
N SER A 18 3.28 13.62 13.84
CA SER A 18 3.84 12.27 13.83
C SER A 18 2.88 11.30 13.18
N SER A 19 3.42 10.32 12.48
CA SER A 19 2.70 9.18 11.95
C SER A 19 3.49 7.90 12.15
N ARG A 20 2.80 6.79 12.44
CA ARG A 20 3.36 5.45 12.55
C ARG A 20 2.43 4.47 11.88
N SER A 21 2.97 3.48 11.21
CA SER A 21 2.22 2.36 10.65
C SER A 21 2.55 1.08 11.38
N ASP A 22 1.53 0.27 11.66
CA ASP A 22 1.63 -1.06 12.22
C ASP A 22 0.94 -2.03 11.25
N GLN A 23 1.53 -3.20 10.98
CA GLN A 23 1.09 -4.09 9.90
C GLN A 23 1.12 -5.56 10.27
N ILE A 24 0.11 -6.29 9.77
CA ILE A 24 0.04 -7.74 9.70
C ILE A 24 -0.55 -8.09 8.32
N GLY A 25 0.23 -8.75 7.47
CA GLY A 25 -0.22 -9.17 6.14
C GLY A 25 0.38 -8.36 5.00
N ASP A 26 -0.31 -8.32 3.89
CA ASP A 26 0.13 -7.75 2.60
C ASP A 26 -0.59 -6.46 2.21
N SER A 27 -1.62 -6.04 2.95
CA SER A 27 -2.16 -4.69 2.79
C SER A 27 -1.11 -3.66 3.16
N GLU A 28 -1.00 -2.57 2.39
CA GLU A 28 0.13 -1.65 2.48
C GLU A 28 -0.25 -0.25 2.98
N ALA A 29 0.71 0.40 3.64
CA ALA A 29 0.70 1.83 3.91
C ALA A 29 1.88 2.51 3.21
N MET A 30 1.63 3.66 2.56
CA MET A 30 2.66 4.45 1.89
C MET A 30 2.56 5.92 2.30
N LEU A 31 3.68 6.56 2.58
CA LEU A 31 3.80 8.00 2.83
C LEU A 31 4.54 8.68 1.68
N VAL A 32 3.84 9.53 0.95
CA VAL A 32 4.39 10.22 -0.22
C VAL A 32 4.41 11.72 -0.01
N GLY A 33 5.58 12.32 -0.20
CA GLY A 33 5.75 13.77 -0.20
C GLY A 33 5.27 14.41 -1.51
N GLN A 34 4.96 15.70 -1.48
CA GLN A 34 4.41 16.45 -2.60
C GLN A 34 5.27 16.40 -3.90
N ARG A 35 6.59 16.18 -3.78
CA ARG A 35 7.49 16.02 -4.92
C ARG A 35 7.53 14.59 -5.47
N GLY A 36 6.64 13.69 -5.00
CA GLY A 36 6.59 12.29 -5.40
C GLY A 36 7.65 11.41 -4.74
N ARG A 37 8.35 11.90 -3.71
CA ARG A 37 9.29 11.07 -2.95
C ARG A 37 8.51 10.16 -2.00
N VAL A 38 8.65 8.86 -2.16
CA VAL A 38 8.22 7.89 -1.15
C VAL A 38 9.13 8.07 0.06
N ARG A 39 8.53 8.40 1.20
CA ARG A 39 9.23 8.64 2.46
C ARG A 39 9.18 7.41 3.35
N TYR A 40 8.18 6.60 3.15
CA TYR A 40 7.95 5.35 3.84
C TYR A 40 6.97 4.50 3.04
N GLN A 41 7.18 3.20 3.04
CA GLN A 41 6.27 2.18 2.55
C GLN A 41 6.40 0.97 3.45
N THR A 42 5.29 0.36 3.85
CA THR A 42 5.30 -0.93 4.52
C THR A 42 5.69 -2.00 3.52
N MET A 43 6.16 -3.11 4.02
CA MET A 43 6.49 -4.25 3.20
C MET A 43 5.44 -5.33 3.35
N ALA A 44 4.98 -5.87 2.22
CA ALA A 44 4.03 -6.97 2.23
C ALA A 44 4.63 -8.21 2.91
N HIS A 45 3.91 -8.81 3.85
CA HIS A 45 4.28 -10.08 4.46
C HIS A 45 3.97 -11.24 3.50
N SER A 46 4.73 -11.31 2.43
CA SER A 46 4.65 -12.34 1.41
C SER A 46 6.05 -12.86 1.06
N PRO A 47 6.19 -14.07 0.49
CA PRO A 47 7.48 -14.53 0.00
C PRO A 47 8.11 -13.56 -1.00
N THR A 48 7.32 -13.02 -1.92
CA THR A 48 7.77 -12.03 -2.91
C THR A 48 8.18 -10.72 -2.25
N GLY A 49 7.43 -10.23 -1.25
CA GLY A 49 7.77 -9.04 -0.49
C GLY A 49 9.12 -9.16 0.20
N PHE A 50 9.41 -10.31 0.80
CA PHE A 50 10.71 -10.57 1.43
C PHE A 50 11.86 -10.57 0.41
N VAL A 51 11.66 -11.18 -0.77
CA VAL A 51 12.69 -11.23 -1.82
C VAL A 51 12.98 -9.85 -2.41
N VAL A 52 11.96 -8.97 -2.47
CA VAL A 52 12.12 -7.55 -2.83
C VAL A 52 12.91 -6.80 -1.77
N GLU A 53 12.60 -7.01 -0.48
CA GLU A 53 13.30 -6.34 0.64
C GLU A 53 14.80 -6.61 0.64
N VAL A 54 15.16 -7.88 0.45
CA VAL A 54 16.58 -8.26 0.43
C VAL A 54 17.27 -7.94 -0.90
N GLY A 55 16.57 -7.34 -1.86
CA GLY A 55 17.10 -6.85 -3.13
C GLY A 55 17.36 -7.91 -4.19
N PHE A 56 16.83 -9.13 -4.03
CA PHE A 56 16.94 -10.19 -5.05
C PHE A 56 15.90 -10.07 -6.17
N LEU A 57 14.82 -9.33 -5.94
CA LEU A 57 13.76 -9.10 -6.93
C LEU A 57 13.42 -7.61 -6.93
N ASP A 58 13.21 -7.00 -8.08
CA ASP A 58 12.67 -5.65 -8.15
C ASP A 58 11.13 -5.64 -8.02
N GLU A 59 10.56 -4.50 -7.59
CA GLU A 59 9.12 -4.36 -7.37
C GLU A 59 8.29 -4.68 -8.61
N ARG A 60 8.79 -4.38 -9.83
CA ARG A 60 8.07 -4.66 -11.07
C ARG A 60 8.05 -6.16 -11.38
N ALA A 61 9.16 -6.85 -11.17
CA ALA A 61 9.23 -8.29 -11.34
C ALA A 61 8.36 -9.02 -10.30
N ALA A 62 8.28 -8.50 -9.07
CA ALA A 62 7.42 -9.05 -8.02
C ALA A 62 5.93 -9.06 -8.42
N LEU A 63 5.45 -8.04 -9.15
CA LEU A 63 4.07 -7.97 -9.64
C LEU A 63 3.72 -9.04 -10.68
N HIS A 64 4.70 -9.71 -11.24
CA HIS A 64 4.52 -10.82 -12.20
C HIS A 64 4.95 -12.18 -11.63
N HIS A 65 5.34 -12.22 -10.34
CA HIS A 65 5.77 -13.47 -9.72
C HIS A 65 4.57 -14.38 -9.41
N GLU A 66 4.74 -15.69 -9.61
CA GLU A 66 3.66 -16.66 -9.40
C GLU A 66 3.18 -16.72 -7.94
N GLU A 67 4.09 -16.53 -6.99
CA GLU A 67 3.81 -16.56 -5.54
C GLU A 67 3.37 -15.23 -4.94
N ARG A 68 3.08 -14.20 -5.75
CA ARG A 68 2.65 -12.89 -5.26
C ARG A 68 1.34 -12.91 -4.46
N HIS A 69 0.53 -13.97 -4.63
CA HIS A 69 -0.75 -14.16 -3.94
C HIS A 69 -0.61 -14.82 -2.57
N LEU A 70 0.60 -15.23 -2.19
CA LEU A 70 0.84 -15.91 -0.91
C LEU A 70 1.08 -14.90 0.20
N VAL A 71 0.33 -15.04 1.29
CA VAL A 71 0.50 -14.25 2.51
C VAL A 71 1.18 -15.13 3.55
N SER A 72 2.34 -14.70 4.05
CA SER A 72 3.15 -15.46 5.02
C SER A 72 2.86 -15.13 6.48
N ASN A 73 2.16 -14.02 6.75
CA ASN A 73 1.81 -13.55 8.09
C ASN A 73 0.40 -12.93 8.07
N PHE A 74 -0.50 -13.43 8.89
CA PHE A 74 -1.90 -13.01 8.94
C PHE A 74 -2.47 -13.15 10.36
N ILE A 75 -3.54 -12.44 10.65
CA ILE A 75 -4.25 -12.54 11.92
C ILE A 75 -4.89 -13.92 12.01
N GLY A 76 -4.57 -14.63 13.10
CA GLY A 76 -5.02 -16.00 13.35
C GLY A 76 -3.93 -17.06 13.16
N ALA A 77 -2.77 -16.71 12.59
CA ALA A 77 -1.62 -17.61 12.55
C ALA A 77 -1.03 -17.81 13.94
N THR A 78 -0.58 -19.05 14.23
CA THR A 78 0.03 -19.38 15.52
C THR A 78 1.33 -18.59 15.78
N ASN A 79 2.06 -18.28 14.75
CA ASN A 79 3.31 -17.52 14.76
C ASN A 79 3.15 -16.09 14.21
N MET A 80 1.96 -15.52 14.33
CA MET A 80 1.67 -14.15 13.90
C MET A 80 2.62 -13.15 14.57
N ARG A 81 3.11 -12.20 13.79
CA ARG A 81 3.89 -11.06 14.28
C ARG A 81 3.27 -9.74 13.82
N ILE A 82 3.45 -8.71 14.62
CA ILE A 82 3.08 -7.34 14.28
C ILE A 82 4.35 -6.60 13.91
N ASP A 83 4.44 -6.09 12.70
CA ASP A 83 5.52 -5.18 12.32
C ASP A 83 5.14 -3.77 12.72
N VAL A 84 5.85 -3.25 13.73
CA VAL A 84 5.64 -1.91 14.29
C VAL A 84 6.59 -0.94 13.61
N GLY A 85 6.06 -0.01 12.83
CA GLY A 85 6.84 0.98 12.12
C GLY A 85 7.43 2.05 13.04
N ALA A 86 8.54 2.65 12.61
CA ALA A 86 9.12 3.79 13.29
C ALA A 86 8.23 5.05 13.11
N GLU A 87 8.23 5.92 14.11
CA GLU A 87 7.61 7.23 13.98
C GLU A 87 8.23 8.05 12.86
N ARG A 88 7.38 8.71 12.07
CA ARG A 88 7.75 9.55 10.94
C ARG A 88 7.08 10.90 11.04
N THR A 89 7.81 11.96 10.78
CA THR A 89 7.22 13.31 10.68
C THR A 89 6.34 13.40 9.45
N LEU A 90 5.06 13.76 9.64
CA LEU A 90 4.11 14.04 8.58
C LEU A 90 4.20 15.54 8.23
N HIS A 91 4.79 15.87 7.10
CA HIS A 91 4.88 17.26 6.64
C HIS A 91 3.56 17.74 6.04
N ALA A 92 3.41 19.06 5.93
CA ALA A 92 2.29 19.65 5.22
C ALA A 92 2.22 19.12 3.78
N ARG A 93 1.03 18.71 3.35
CA ARG A 93 0.75 18.13 2.02
C ARG A 93 1.37 16.76 1.74
N ASP A 94 2.00 16.10 2.71
CA ASP A 94 2.28 14.68 2.59
C ASP A 94 0.95 13.92 2.49
N THR A 95 0.94 12.87 1.69
CA THR A 95 -0.22 11.99 1.54
C THR A 95 0.11 10.62 2.09
N VAL A 96 -0.75 10.13 2.97
CA VAL A 96 -0.75 8.75 3.45
C VAL A 96 -1.76 7.98 2.61
N LEU A 97 -1.34 6.84 2.09
CA LEU A 97 -2.17 5.83 1.44
C LEU A 97 -2.23 4.61 2.35
N LEU A 98 -3.42 4.02 2.52
CA LEU A 98 -3.59 2.62 2.88
C LEU A 98 -4.34 1.93 1.75
N ALA A 99 -3.88 0.74 1.36
CA ALA A 99 -4.48 -0.03 0.28
C ALA A 99 -4.41 -1.53 0.55
N SER A 100 -5.44 -2.25 0.08
CA SER A 100 -5.34 -3.71 -0.05
C SER A 100 -4.50 -4.08 -1.27
N ASP A 101 -4.09 -5.34 -1.35
CA ASP A 101 -3.36 -5.90 -2.49
C ASP A 101 -4.12 -5.76 -3.82
N GLY A 102 -5.46 -5.70 -3.79
CA GLY A 102 -6.26 -5.37 -4.97
C GLY A 102 -5.88 -4.05 -5.65
N LEU A 103 -5.24 -3.09 -4.95
CA LEU A 103 -4.64 -1.93 -5.58
C LEU A 103 -3.19 -2.19 -5.98
N THR A 104 -2.35 -2.65 -5.05
CA THR A 104 -0.90 -2.75 -5.21
C THR A 104 -0.48 -3.85 -6.16
N ASP A 105 -1.30 -4.90 -6.34
CA ASP A 105 -1.11 -5.95 -7.35
C ASP A 105 -1.56 -5.54 -8.76
N ASN A 106 -2.21 -4.40 -8.91
CA ASN A 106 -2.73 -3.91 -10.19
C ASN A 106 -2.11 -2.58 -10.66
N LEU A 107 -1.42 -1.85 -9.77
CA LEU A 107 -0.71 -0.62 -10.10
C LEU A 107 0.74 -0.69 -9.65
N HIS A 108 1.64 -0.17 -10.47
CA HIS A 108 3.02 0.02 -10.05
C HIS A 108 3.11 1.12 -8.98
N SER A 109 4.04 0.99 -8.03
CA SER A 109 4.28 1.99 -6.97
C SER A 109 4.52 3.39 -7.54
N GLU A 110 5.18 3.49 -8.70
CA GLU A 110 5.41 4.76 -9.40
C GLU A 110 4.10 5.42 -9.87
N GLU A 111 3.12 4.63 -10.35
CA GLU A 111 1.83 5.14 -10.79
C GLU A 111 1.01 5.62 -9.58
N ILE A 112 0.94 4.82 -8.52
CA ILE A 112 0.28 5.18 -7.26
C ILE A 112 0.84 6.52 -6.77
N LYS A 113 2.16 6.64 -6.69
CA LYS A 113 2.87 7.85 -6.28
C LYS A 113 2.48 9.07 -7.12
N GLU A 114 2.43 8.93 -8.44
CA GLU A 114 2.04 10.04 -9.32
C GLU A 114 0.59 10.50 -9.08
N PHE A 115 -0.34 9.59 -8.83
CA PHE A 115 -1.72 9.93 -8.52
C PHE A 115 -1.85 10.70 -7.19
N ILE A 116 -1.13 10.25 -6.14
CA ILE A 116 -1.39 10.74 -4.78
C ILE A 116 -0.50 11.91 -4.34
N ARG A 117 0.59 12.22 -5.07
CA ARG A 117 1.56 13.26 -4.66
C ARG A 117 1.00 14.69 -4.68
N LYS A 118 -0.02 14.96 -5.49
CA LYS A 118 -0.62 16.30 -5.65
C LYS A 118 -2.07 16.21 -6.13
N GLY A 119 -2.78 17.35 -6.09
CA GLY A 119 -4.15 17.46 -6.56
C GLY A 119 -5.21 17.00 -5.54
N PRO A 120 -6.48 17.00 -5.93
CA PRO A 120 -7.57 16.55 -5.09
C PRO A 120 -7.50 15.04 -4.79
N MET A 121 -7.66 14.65 -3.54
CA MET A 121 -7.60 13.23 -3.14
C MET A 121 -8.72 12.40 -3.77
N ILE A 122 -9.92 12.96 -3.92
CA ILE A 122 -11.05 12.26 -4.55
C ILE A 122 -10.70 11.87 -5.98
N THR A 123 -10.19 12.81 -6.78
CA THR A 123 -9.76 12.54 -8.16
C THR A 123 -8.65 11.48 -8.22
N ALA A 124 -7.71 11.52 -7.27
CA ALA A 124 -6.65 10.51 -7.19
C ALA A 124 -7.21 9.12 -6.92
N ILE A 125 -8.13 8.98 -5.95
CA ILE A 125 -8.80 7.72 -5.62
C ILE A 125 -9.57 7.19 -6.83
N GLU A 126 -10.42 8.01 -7.44
CA GLU A 126 -11.24 7.61 -8.60
C GLU A 126 -10.36 7.13 -9.76
N SER A 127 -9.26 7.83 -10.03
CA SER A 127 -8.32 7.48 -11.10
C SER A 127 -7.60 6.15 -10.82
N MET A 128 -7.12 5.94 -9.60
CA MET A 128 -6.47 4.69 -9.20
C MET A 128 -7.44 3.51 -9.26
N ILE A 129 -8.64 3.66 -8.70
CA ILE A 129 -9.68 2.61 -8.72
C ILE A 129 -10.07 2.28 -10.17
N SER A 130 -10.28 3.28 -11.01
CA SER A 130 -10.64 3.08 -12.41
C SER A 130 -9.55 2.33 -13.18
N LEU A 131 -8.28 2.69 -12.96
CA LEU A 131 -7.14 2.02 -13.60
C LEU A 131 -7.00 0.58 -13.11
N ALA A 132 -7.06 0.35 -11.79
CA ALA A 132 -6.95 -0.99 -11.20
C ALA A 132 -8.07 -1.91 -11.73
N ARG A 133 -9.33 -1.47 -11.66
CA ARG A 133 -10.47 -2.25 -12.18
C ARG A 133 -10.35 -2.58 -13.67
N ARG A 134 -9.87 -1.64 -14.46
CA ARG A 134 -9.63 -1.90 -15.89
C ARG A 134 -8.58 -3.00 -16.09
N ARG A 135 -7.49 -2.99 -15.31
CA ARG A 135 -6.45 -4.02 -15.37
C ARG A 135 -6.92 -5.37 -14.86
N MET A 136 -7.79 -5.39 -13.85
CA MET A 136 -8.43 -6.61 -13.35
C MET A 136 -9.31 -7.31 -14.41
N THR A 137 -9.87 -6.54 -15.35
CA THR A 137 -10.80 -7.05 -16.37
C THR A 137 -10.17 -7.23 -17.74
N VAL A 138 -9.12 -6.49 -18.05
CA VAL A 138 -8.45 -6.52 -19.35
C VAL A 138 -6.95 -6.72 -19.15
N GLU A 139 -6.51 -7.95 -19.33
CA GLU A 139 -5.08 -8.24 -19.25
C GLU A 139 -4.35 -7.60 -20.43
N THR A 140 -3.29 -6.87 -20.13
CA THR A 140 -2.45 -6.19 -21.12
C THR A 140 -1.00 -6.58 -20.89
N LEU A 141 -0.28 -6.84 -21.96
CA LEU A 141 1.13 -7.23 -21.90
C LEU A 141 1.95 -6.21 -21.09
N HIS A 142 2.78 -6.70 -20.19
CA HIS A 142 3.64 -5.90 -19.29
C HIS A 142 2.90 -4.99 -18.30
N GLN A 143 1.60 -5.16 -18.11
CA GLN A 143 0.86 -4.48 -17.05
C GLN A 143 0.45 -5.49 -15.97
N PRO A 144 0.54 -5.11 -14.69
CA PRO A 144 0.05 -5.99 -13.63
C PRO A 144 -1.46 -6.15 -13.73
N SER A 145 -1.94 -7.38 -13.58
CA SER A 145 -3.35 -7.75 -13.62
C SER A 145 -3.61 -8.89 -12.66
N LYS A 146 -4.45 -8.63 -11.65
CA LYS A 146 -4.92 -9.62 -10.67
C LYS A 146 -6.31 -9.21 -10.20
N PRO A 147 -7.39 -9.92 -10.61
CA PRO A 147 -8.72 -9.68 -10.07
C PRO A 147 -8.75 -9.91 -8.55
N ASP A 148 -9.18 -8.89 -7.80
CA ASP A 148 -9.28 -8.95 -6.36
C ASP A 148 -10.23 -7.87 -5.80
N ASP A 149 -10.59 -7.96 -4.50
CA ASP A 149 -11.29 -6.90 -3.79
C ASP A 149 -10.35 -5.72 -3.53
N LEU A 150 -10.85 -4.51 -3.77
CA LEU A 150 -10.04 -3.29 -3.73
C LEU A 150 -10.54 -2.33 -2.67
N SER A 151 -9.65 -2.00 -1.73
CA SER A 151 -9.86 -0.98 -0.70
C SER A 151 -8.75 0.06 -0.72
N VAL A 152 -9.12 1.35 -0.67
CA VAL A 152 -8.19 2.48 -0.66
C VAL A 152 -8.63 3.55 0.31
N ILE A 153 -7.70 4.02 1.13
CA ILE A 153 -7.86 5.19 2.00
C ILE A 153 -6.74 6.17 1.70
N LEU A 154 -7.08 7.43 1.46
CA LEU A 154 -6.11 8.52 1.40
C LEU A 154 -6.33 9.50 2.54
N PHE A 155 -5.25 9.88 3.20
CA PHE A 155 -5.23 10.94 4.18
C PHE A 155 -4.17 11.98 3.79
N ARG A 156 -4.54 13.27 3.84
CA ARG A 156 -3.63 14.39 3.67
C ARG A 156 -3.95 15.45 4.72
N LYS A 157 -2.94 15.83 5.48
CA LYS A 157 -3.13 16.88 6.48
C LYS A 157 -3.49 18.21 5.80
N PRO A 158 -4.58 18.86 6.22
CA PRO A 158 -4.93 20.18 5.68
C PRO A 158 -3.84 21.19 5.97
N PHE A 159 -3.51 22.01 4.98
CA PHE A 159 -2.62 23.15 5.18
C PHE A 159 -3.37 24.22 5.96
N ARG A 160 -3.06 24.41 7.24
CA ARG A 160 -3.49 25.60 7.96
C ARG A 160 -2.58 26.75 7.55
N LYS A 161 -3.09 27.74 6.81
CA LYS A 161 -2.47 29.06 6.78
C LYS A 161 -2.56 29.59 8.20
N ASN A 162 -1.41 29.77 8.84
CA ASN A 162 -1.38 30.59 10.05
C ASN A 162 -1.82 32.00 9.61
N GLY A 163 -2.96 32.44 10.17
CA GLY A 163 -3.46 33.80 9.99
C GLY A 163 -2.53 34.81 10.68
#